data_75beddef65e0dac9ae48de24a04faf28
#
_entry.id   75beddef65e0dac9ae48de24a04faf28
#
_cell.length_a   1.000
_cell.length_b   1.000
_cell.length_c   1.000
_cell.angle_alpha   90.00
_cell.angle_beta   90.00
_cell.angle_gamma   90.00
#
_symmetry.space_group_name_H-M   'P 1'
#
loop_
_entity.id
_entity.type
_entity.pdbx_description
1 polymer ?
#
loop_
_entity_poly.entity_id
_entity_poly.type
_entity_poly.pdbx_seq_one_letter_code
_entity_poly.pdbx_strand_id
1 'polypeptide(L)'
;ASEKQRKPPFWRYDLAQNNLLMSSHHMSESNLPFYYEKLKSFKPKEIFGYPSSIYRLARYIVESDKDRYIPNVVITTAETLLPYQRKVIEEAFLCSVVDQYGCTEMAFFASQCRYGVMHFHPEHSIIEIVDANSNPLPNGEPGEVVATSLINKVMPLIRYRVGDRLSLVDRALKCHSYFPVIG
;
A
#
# COMPACT_ATOMS: atom_id res chain seq x y z
N ALA A 1 16.87 11.96 -0.67
CA ALA A 1 18.25 11.98 -0.18
C ALA A 1 19.13 11.13 -1.11
N SER A 2 20.41 11.49 -1.28
CA SER A 2 21.35 10.66 -2.05
C SER A 2 21.72 9.41 -1.25
N GLU A 3 21.94 8.26 -1.87
CA GLU A 3 22.35 7.01 -1.20
C GLU A 3 23.66 7.18 -0.38
N LYS A 4 24.54 8.10 -0.81
CA LYS A 4 25.79 8.42 -0.13
C LYS A 4 25.63 9.34 1.08
N GLN A 5 24.42 9.84 1.33
CA GLN A 5 24.18 10.77 2.43
C GLN A 5 24.26 10.08 3.79
N ARG A 6 25.12 10.60 4.68
CA ARG A 6 25.39 10.03 6.02
C ARG A 6 24.71 10.80 7.16
N LYS A 7 24.22 12.02 6.88
CA LYS A 7 23.62 12.92 7.89
C LYS A 7 22.27 13.43 7.41
N PRO A 8 21.31 13.73 8.33
CA PRO A 8 20.06 14.38 7.95
C PRO A 8 20.27 15.68 7.16
N PRO A 9 19.26 16.09 6.38
CA PRO A 9 17.91 15.53 6.27
C PRO A 9 17.82 14.34 5.33
N PHE A 10 17.19 13.26 5.76
CA PHE A 10 16.91 12.07 4.93
C PHE A 10 15.57 12.16 4.20
N TRP A 11 15.07 13.37 4.00
CA TRP A 11 13.80 13.67 3.36
C TRP A 11 13.91 14.88 2.44
N ARG A 12 12.89 15.05 1.60
CA ARG A 12 12.67 16.24 0.79
C ARG A 12 11.23 16.70 0.97
N TYR A 13 11.00 17.98 0.86
CA TYR A 13 9.68 18.56 0.89
C TYR A 13 9.26 18.96 -0.52
N ASP A 14 8.10 18.42 -0.96
CA ASP A 14 7.44 18.79 -2.20
C ASP A 14 6.41 19.87 -1.88
N LEU A 15 6.74 21.10 -2.29
CA LEU A 15 5.91 22.28 -2.07
C LEU A 15 4.59 22.23 -2.85
N ALA A 16 4.60 21.64 -4.05
CA ALA A 16 3.43 21.61 -4.92
C ALA A 16 2.32 20.71 -4.37
N GLN A 17 2.71 19.59 -3.79
CA GLN A 17 1.79 18.60 -3.23
C GLN A 17 1.68 18.66 -1.71
N ASN A 18 2.47 19.51 -1.05
CA ASN A 18 2.60 19.54 0.41
C ASN A 18 2.99 18.17 1.00
N ASN A 19 3.90 17.45 0.33
CA ASN A 19 4.34 16.12 0.73
C ASN A 19 5.75 16.14 1.33
N LEU A 20 5.96 15.33 2.36
CA LEU A 20 7.26 15.04 2.93
C LEU A 20 7.73 13.67 2.46
N LEU A 21 8.65 13.66 1.49
CA LEU A 21 9.20 12.45 0.89
C LEU A 21 10.38 11.93 1.72
N MET A 22 10.15 10.92 2.54
CA MET A 22 11.15 10.29 3.40
C MET A 22 11.85 9.12 2.68
N SER A 23 13.18 9.03 2.81
CA SER A 23 13.97 7.97 2.18
C SER A 23 13.91 6.67 2.96
N SER A 24 13.41 5.60 2.37
CA SER A 24 13.41 4.24 2.95
C SER A 24 14.82 3.66 3.14
N HIS A 25 15.77 4.00 2.25
CA HIS A 25 17.16 3.52 2.31
C HIS A 25 17.94 3.96 3.56
N HIS A 26 17.56 5.10 4.15
CA HIS A 26 18.28 5.67 5.30
C HIS A 26 17.63 5.35 6.65
N MET A 27 16.59 4.51 6.68
CA MET A 27 15.86 4.15 7.91
C MET A 27 16.60 3.07 8.73
N SER A 28 17.88 3.35 9.08
CA SER A 28 18.61 2.53 10.07
C SER A 28 18.15 2.86 11.48
N GLU A 29 18.37 1.98 12.44
CA GLU A 29 18.01 2.18 13.85
C GLU A 29 18.57 3.50 14.41
N SER A 30 19.83 3.84 14.07
CA SER A 30 20.46 5.11 14.48
C SER A 30 19.82 6.35 13.88
N ASN A 31 19.11 6.23 12.77
CA ASN A 31 18.47 7.34 12.06
C ASN A 31 16.98 7.48 12.38
N LEU A 32 16.32 6.45 12.91
CA LEU A 32 14.88 6.50 13.23
C LEU A 32 14.47 7.68 14.14
N PRO A 33 15.29 8.12 15.13
CA PRO A 33 14.98 9.32 15.90
C PRO A 33 14.75 10.57 15.03
N PHE A 34 15.54 10.78 13.99
CA PHE A 34 15.37 11.92 13.08
C PHE A 34 14.08 11.85 12.27
N TYR A 35 13.68 10.65 11.84
CA TYR A 35 12.41 10.42 11.14
C TYR A 35 11.22 10.69 12.04
N TYR A 36 11.28 10.21 13.29
CA TYR A 36 10.22 10.42 14.27
C TYR A 36 10.04 11.92 14.58
N GLU A 37 11.12 12.65 14.90
CA GLU A 37 11.05 14.09 15.19
C GLU A 37 10.53 14.88 13.97
N LYS A 38 10.94 14.47 12.75
CA LYS A 38 10.45 15.11 11.55
C LYS A 38 8.95 14.82 11.31
N LEU A 39 8.50 13.60 11.54
CA LEU A 39 7.09 13.22 11.46
C LEU A 39 6.26 14.08 12.44
N LYS A 40 6.67 14.17 13.70
CA LYS A 40 5.99 14.97 14.74
C LYS A 40 5.92 16.46 14.38
N SER A 41 6.99 17.00 13.82
CA SER A 41 7.02 18.42 13.44
C SER A 41 6.21 18.72 12.19
N PHE A 42 6.16 17.80 11.24
CA PHE A 42 5.43 17.98 9.97
C PHE A 42 3.93 17.74 10.12
N LYS A 43 3.53 16.83 11.00
CA LYS A 43 2.13 16.47 11.29
C LYS A 43 1.32 16.09 10.05
N PRO A 44 1.73 15.06 9.27
CA PRO A 44 1.02 14.66 8.06
C PRO A 44 -0.38 14.14 8.39
N LYS A 45 -1.37 14.46 7.57
CA LYS A 45 -2.71 13.87 7.70
C LYS A 45 -2.72 12.38 7.34
N GLU A 46 -1.84 11.98 6.43
CA GLU A 46 -1.72 10.63 5.91
C GLU A 46 -0.26 10.20 5.91
N ILE A 47 -0.01 8.92 6.17
CA ILE A 47 1.29 8.28 5.99
C ILE A 47 1.13 7.24 4.89
N PHE A 48 1.91 7.38 3.82
CA PHE A 48 1.87 6.50 2.65
C PHE A 48 3.25 5.90 2.39
N GLY A 49 3.34 4.59 2.17
CA GLY A 49 4.60 3.96 1.81
C GLY A 49 4.65 2.44 1.95
N TYR A 50 5.87 1.91 1.93
CA TYR A 50 6.11 0.48 2.05
C TYR A 50 5.80 -0.03 3.45
N PRO A 51 5.09 -1.16 3.60
CA PRO A 51 4.86 -1.80 4.89
C PRO A 51 6.12 -1.96 5.74
N SER A 52 7.22 -2.43 5.13
CA SER A 52 8.49 -2.63 5.82
C SER A 52 9.09 -1.34 6.39
N SER A 53 8.99 -0.23 5.67
CA SER A 53 9.53 1.07 6.07
C SER A 53 8.69 1.70 7.18
N ILE A 54 7.36 1.68 7.03
CA ILE A 54 6.44 2.20 8.04
C ILE A 54 6.53 1.37 9.32
N TYR A 55 6.62 0.04 9.20
CA TYR A 55 6.79 -0.87 10.33
C TYR A 55 8.07 -0.56 11.14
N ARG A 56 9.22 -0.29 10.48
CA ARG A 56 10.45 0.09 11.18
C ARG A 56 10.27 1.31 12.08
N LEU A 57 9.63 2.36 11.54
CA LEU A 57 9.35 3.57 12.32
C LEU A 57 8.33 3.29 13.43
N ALA A 58 7.28 2.54 13.12
CA ALA A 58 6.26 2.16 14.08
C ALA A 58 6.84 1.36 15.26
N ARG A 59 7.68 0.36 14.96
CA ARG A 59 8.38 -0.43 15.97
C ARG A 59 9.24 0.46 16.88
N TYR A 60 10.01 1.38 16.30
CA TYR A 60 10.80 2.33 17.07
C TYR A 60 9.93 3.18 18.00
N ILE A 61 8.77 3.66 17.55
CA ILE A 61 7.84 4.46 18.36
C ILE A 61 7.33 3.64 19.56
N VAL A 62 6.93 2.39 19.33
CA VAL A 62 6.41 1.51 20.38
C VAL A 62 7.50 1.11 21.37
N GLU A 63 8.64 0.61 20.89
CA GLU A 63 9.75 0.11 21.74
C GLU A 63 10.43 1.22 22.55
N SER A 64 10.43 2.46 22.05
CA SER A 64 11.02 3.60 22.73
C SER A 64 10.03 4.39 23.58
N ASP A 65 8.80 3.91 23.75
CA ASP A 65 7.71 4.56 24.49
C ASP A 65 7.56 6.06 24.14
N LYS A 66 7.63 6.37 22.84
CA LYS A 66 7.52 7.74 22.35
C LYS A 66 6.07 8.23 22.34
N ASP A 67 5.89 9.52 22.50
CA ASP A 67 4.58 10.15 22.28
C ASP A 67 4.05 9.81 20.90
N ARG A 68 2.79 9.43 20.83
CA ARG A 68 2.20 9.00 19.57
C ARG A 68 1.68 10.18 18.76
N TYR A 69 2.05 10.21 17.50
CA TYR A 69 1.40 11.06 16.51
C TYR A 69 0.29 10.27 15.82
N ILE A 70 -0.91 10.81 15.76
CA ILE A 70 -2.09 10.13 15.20
C ILE A 70 -2.45 10.78 13.87
N PRO A 71 -2.10 10.18 12.71
CA PRO A 71 -2.60 10.60 11.41
C PRO A 71 -4.06 10.12 11.21
N ASN A 72 -4.72 10.59 10.17
CA ASN A 72 -6.06 10.11 9.84
C ASN A 72 -6.03 8.64 9.38
N VAL A 73 -4.98 8.25 8.65
CA VAL A 73 -4.82 6.91 8.09
C VAL A 73 -3.35 6.63 7.77
N VAL A 74 -2.97 5.35 7.85
CA VAL A 74 -1.74 4.84 7.26
C VAL A 74 -2.11 4.00 6.05
N ILE A 75 -1.48 4.27 4.91
CA ILE A 75 -1.70 3.54 3.65
C ILE A 75 -0.42 2.80 3.30
N THR A 76 -0.54 1.49 3.11
CA THR A 76 0.57 0.62 2.69
C THR A 76 0.41 0.20 1.23
N THR A 77 1.52 0.00 0.53
CA THR A 77 1.52 -0.38 -0.89
C THR A 77 2.83 -1.06 -1.31
N ALA A 78 2.81 -1.72 -2.46
CA ALA A 78 3.97 -2.28 -3.18
C ALA A 78 4.74 -3.41 -2.47
N GLU A 79 4.34 -3.82 -1.29
CA GLU A 79 4.83 -5.00 -0.57
C GLU A 79 3.64 -5.66 0.13
N THR A 80 3.72 -6.96 0.39
CA THR A 80 2.69 -7.63 1.20
C THR A 80 2.71 -7.12 2.63
N LEU A 81 1.60 -6.58 3.09
CA LEU A 81 1.42 -6.18 4.48
C LEU A 81 1.16 -7.41 5.36
N LEU A 82 2.15 -7.78 6.17
CA LEU A 82 2.04 -8.92 7.07
C LEU A 82 1.21 -8.58 8.32
N PRO A 83 0.47 -9.56 8.90
CA PRO A 83 -0.40 -9.30 10.05
C PRO A 83 0.32 -8.68 11.27
N TYR A 84 1.54 -9.12 11.55
CA TYR A 84 2.33 -8.55 12.65
C TYR A 84 2.77 -7.10 12.38
N GLN A 85 3.06 -6.75 11.10
CA GLN A 85 3.39 -5.38 10.72
C GLN A 85 2.19 -4.46 10.92
N ARG A 86 1.02 -4.88 10.44
CA ARG A 86 -0.24 -4.15 10.63
C ARG A 86 -0.48 -3.85 12.11
N LYS A 87 -0.39 -4.87 12.96
CA LYS A 87 -0.61 -4.72 14.41
C LYS A 87 0.29 -3.65 15.02
N VAL A 88 1.58 -3.68 14.74
CA VAL A 88 2.54 -2.72 15.30
C VAL A 88 2.33 -1.31 14.73
N ILE A 89 1.98 -1.21 13.44
CA ILE A 89 1.68 0.09 12.81
C ILE A 89 0.43 0.72 13.44
N GLU A 90 -0.65 -0.05 13.60
CA GLU A 90 -1.89 0.42 14.24
C GLU A 90 -1.66 0.80 15.71
N GLU A 91 -0.82 0.05 16.42
CA GLU A 91 -0.42 0.37 17.79
C GLU A 91 0.37 1.68 17.88
N ALA A 92 1.32 1.90 16.97
CA ALA A 92 2.18 3.09 16.98
C ALA A 92 1.43 4.36 16.63
N PHE A 93 0.54 4.29 15.64
CA PHE A 93 -0.14 5.46 15.08
C PHE A 93 -1.59 5.64 15.56
N LEU A 94 -2.14 4.67 16.28
CA LEU A 94 -3.52 4.67 16.82
C LEU A 94 -4.57 5.00 15.74
N CYS A 95 -4.37 4.54 14.52
CA CYS A 95 -5.28 4.74 13.40
C CYS A 95 -5.34 3.48 12.52
N SER A 96 -6.32 3.43 11.63
CA SER A 96 -6.48 2.31 10.70
C SER A 96 -5.37 2.26 9.67
N VAL A 97 -4.95 1.05 9.32
CA VAL A 97 -4.06 0.78 8.18
C VAL A 97 -4.90 0.27 7.02
N VAL A 98 -4.78 0.92 5.87
CA VAL A 98 -5.40 0.53 4.60
C VAL A 98 -4.33 0.03 3.66
N ASP A 99 -4.45 -1.22 3.22
CA ASP A 99 -3.51 -1.79 2.26
C ASP A 99 -4.00 -1.59 0.82
N GLN A 100 -3.06 -1.33 -0.09
CA GLN A 100 -3.31 -1.14 -1.51
C GLN A 100 -2.51 -2.14 -2.32
N TYR A 101 -3.10 -2.62 -3.41
CA TYR A 101 -2.49 -3.53 -4.36
C TYR A 101 -2.62 -2.96 -5.77
N GLY A 102 -1.53 -2.93 -6.50
CA GLY A 102 -1.48 -2.42 -7.86
C GLY A 102 -0.12 -2.67 -8.49
N CYS A 103 0.04 -2.27 -9.73
CA CYS A 103 1.30 -2.39 -10.47
C CYS A 103 1.78 -1.03 -10.99
N THR A 104 3.09 -0.93 -11.23
CA THR A 104 3.72 0.31 -11.72
C THR A 104 3.18 0.74 -13.09
N GLU A 105 2.75 -0.21 -13.90
CA GLU A 105 2.17 -0.01 -15.23
C GLU A 105 0.77 0.63 -15.17
N MET A 106 0.19 0.77 -13.99
CA MET A 106 -1.17 1.30 -13.80
C MET A 106 -2.22 0.47 -14.54
N ALA A 107 -2.01 -0.84 -14.66
CA ALA A 107 -2.94 -1.74 -15.31
C ALA A 107 -4.21 -1.96 -14.49
N PHE A 108 -4.08 -1.95 -13.16
CA PHE A 108 -5.19 -2.07 -12.23
C PHE A 108 -4.88 -1.40 -10.89
N PHE A 109 -5.92 -1.27 -10.08
CA PHE A 109 -5.82 -0.81 -8.71
C PHE A 109 -6.83 -1.54 -7.82
N ALA A 110 -6.37 -1.93 -6.63
CA ALA A 110 -7.21 -2.49 -5.58
C ALA A 110 -6.86 -1.86 -4.23
N SER A 111 -7.83 -1.76 -3.34
CA SER A 111 -7.61 -1.26 -1.98
C SER A 111 -8.53 -1.93 -0.97
N GLN A 112 -8.12 -1.95 0.27
CA GLN A 112 -8.96 -2.41 1.37
C GLN A 112 -10.05 -1.41 1.69
N CYS A 113 -11.27 -1.90 1.88
CA CYS A 113 -12.36 -1.12 2.45
C CYS A 113 -12.24 -1.06 3.98
N ARG A 114 -13.14 -0.29 4.62
CA ARG A 114 -13.20 -0.15 6.10
C ARG A 114 -13.34 -1.47 6.87
N TYR A 115 -13.73 -2.55 6.20
CA TYR A 115 -13.85 -3.89 6.79
C TYR A 115 -12.62 -4.77 6.56
N GLY A 116 -11.55 -4.21 5.98
CA GLY A 116 -10.30 -4.92 5.66
C GLY A 116 -10.39 -5.83 4.44
N VAL A 117 -11.48 -5.76 3.68
CA VAL A 117 -11.65 -6.56 2.46
C VAL A 117 -11.01 -5.84 1.28
N MET A 118 -10.16 -6.55 0.53
CA MET A 118 -9.49 -6.02 -0.66
C MET A 118 -10.44 -6.09 -1.86
N HIS A 119 -10.62 -4.97 -2.54
CA HIS A 119 -11.47 -4.84 -3.72
C HIS A 119 -10.70 -4.29 -4.90
N PHE A 120 -10.88 -4.86 -6.09
CA PHE A 120 -10.53 -4.18 -7.33
C PHE A 120 -11.49 -3.03 -7.61
N HIS A 121 -10.96 -1.96 -8.19
CA HIS A 121 -11.72 -0.79 -8.62
C HIS A 121 -12.14 -0.95 -10.09
N PRO A 122 -13.42 -1.27 -10.38
CA PRO A 122 -13.87 -1.56 -11.75
C PRO A 122 -13.85 -0.34 -12.66
N GLU A 123 -13.88 0.86 -12.10
CA GLU A 123 -13.70 2.11 -12.86
C GLU A 123 -12.27 2.30 -13.37
N HIS A 124 -11.31 1.58 -12.77
CA HIS A 124 -9.90 1.64 -13.15
C HIS A 124 -9.56 0.61 -14.23
N SER A 125 -10.10 -0.59 -14.11
CA SER A 125 -9.74 -1.73 -14.98
C SER A 125 -10.76 -2.85 -14.97
N ILE A 126 -10.74 -3.65 -16.04
CA ILE A 126 -11.39 -4.96 -16.11
C ILE A 126 -10.38 -6.01 -15.71
N ILE A 127 -10.73 -6.87 -14.75
CA ILE A 127 -9.87 -7.94 -14.24
C ILE A 127 -10.43 -9.31 -14.65
N GLU A 128 -9.55 -10.14 -15.15
CA GLU A 128 -9.79 -11.54 -15.44
C GLU A 128 -8.79 -12.40 -14.65
N ILE A 129 -9.24 -13.53 -14.14
CA ILE A 129 -8.35 -14.57 -13.59
C ILE A 129 -8.33 -15.70 -14.60
N VAL A 130 -7.14 -16.08 -15.05
CA VAL A 130 -6.99 -17.02 -16.17
C VAL A 130 -6.09 -18.21 -15.83
N ASP A 131 -6.33 -19.32 -16.53
CA ASP A 131 -5.46 -20.50 -16.52
C ASP A 131 -4.21 -20.31 -17.40
N ALA A 132 -3.36 -21.34 -17.50
CA ALA A 132 -2.17 -21.34 -18.34
C ALA A 132 -2.45 -21.15 -19.84
N ASN A 133 -3.67 -21.50 -20.29
CA ASN A 133 -4.12 -21.38 -21.67
C ASN A 133 -4.84 -20.05 -21.95
N SER A 134 -4.86 -19.13 -20.96
CA SER A 134 -5.56 -17.83 -21.02
C SER A 134 -7.09 -17.93 -21.04
N ASN A 135 -7.67 -19.06 -20.61
CA ASN A 135 -9.10 -19.18 -20.42
C ASN A 135 -9.50 -18.60 -19.06
N PRO A 136 -10.61 -17.84 -18.98
CA PRO A 136 -11.13 -17.34 -17.71
C PRO A 136 -11.46 -18.49 -16.74
N LEU A 137 -11.08 -18.32 -15.47
CA LEU A 137 -11.40 -19.22 -14.38
C LEU A 137 -12.64 -18.75 -13.63
N PRO A 138 -13.44 -19.64 -13.07
CA PRO A 138 -14.55 -19.28 -12.21
C PRO A 138 -14.04 -18.67 -10.89
N ASN A 139 -14.91 -17.89 -10.23
CA ASN A 139 -14.60 -17.32 -8.93
C ASN A 139 -14.26 -18.41 -7.90
N GLY A 140 -13.26 -18.16 -7.06
CA GLY A 140 -12.71 -19.09 -6.09
C GLY A 140 -11.50 -19.88 -6.59
N GLU A 141 -11.30 -20.01 -7.88
CA GLU A 141 -10.13 -20.69 -8.43
C GLU A 141 -8.94 -19.73 -8.59
N PRO A 142 -7.72 -20.13 -8.10
CA PRO A 142 -6.54 -19.29 -8.21
C PRO A 142 -5.92 -19.37 -9.61
N GLY A 143 -5.75 -18.23 -10.25
CA GLY A 143 -5.14 -18.10 -11.57
C GLY A 143 -4.25 -16.87 -11.70
N GLU A 144 -3.73 -16.64 -12.90
CA GLU A 144 -2.96 -15.45 -13.21
C GLU A 144 -3.88 -14.23 -13.42
N VAL A 145 -3.46 -13.09 -12.89
CA VAL A 145 -4.17 -11.83 -13.08
C VAL A 145 -3.91 -11.28 -14.47
N VAL A 146 -4.97 -11.03 -15.19
CA VAL A 146 -4.95 -10.32 -16.47
C VAL A 146 -5.81 -9.06 -16.33
N ALA A 147 -5.26 -7.92 -16.71
CA ALA A 147 -5.90 -6.62 -16.52
C ALA A 147 -6.03 -5.86 -17.85
N THR A 148 -7.20 -5.25 -18.08
CA THR A 148 -7.41 -4.27 -19.15
C THR A 148 -7.64 -2.91 -18.52
N SER A 149 -6.68 -1.99 -18.69
CA SER A 149 -6.75 -0.63 -18.13
C SER A 149 -7.78 0.23 -18.87
N LEU A 150 -8.63 0.92 -18.12
CA LEU A 150 -9.64 1.82 -18.65
C LEU A 150 -9.21 3.30 -18.61
N ILE A 151 -8.21 3.62 -17.81
CA ILE A 151 -7.81 5.01 -17.54
C ILE A 151 -6.52 5.44 -18.25
N ASN A 152 -5.61 4.50 -18.55
CA ASN A 152 -4.34 4.82 -19.17
C ASN A 152 -4.47 4.94 -20.69
N LYS A 153 -4.74 6.16 -21.15
CA LYS A 153 -4.92 6.46 -22.59
C LYS A 153 -3.60 6.56 -23.36
N VAL A 154 -2.48 6.77 -22.68
CA VAL A 154 -1.16 6.92 -23.32
C VAL A 154 -0.54 5.56 -23.61
N MET A 155 -0.73 4.61 -22.71
CA MET A 155 -0.29 3.22 -22.87
C MET A 155 -1.47 2.31 -22.51
N PRO A 156 -2.41 2.11 -23.46
CA PRO A 156 -3.58 1.28 -23.20
C PRO A 156 -3.16 -0.18 -23.11
N LEU A 157 -3.19 -0.73 -21.92
CA LEU A 157 -2.91 -2.15 -21.65
C LEU A 157 -4.20 -2.94 -21.81
N ILE A 158 -4.24 -3.84 -22.78
CA ILE A 158 -5.38 -4.72 -23.06
C ILE A 158 -4.96 -6.15 -22.76
N ARG A 159 -5.69 -6.82 -21.84
CA ARG A 159 -5.37 -8.18 -21.36
C ARG A 159 -3.90 -8.34 -20.97
N TYR A 160 -3.38 -7.36 -20.24
CA TYR A 160 -2.00 -7.36 -19.77
C TYR A 160 -1.82 -8.41 -18.66
N ARG A 161 -0.87 -9.32 -18.84
CA ARG A 161 -0.50 -10.33 -17.84
C ARG A 161 0.37 -9.70 -16.77
N VAL A 162 -0.17 -9.61 -15.56
CA VAL A 162 0.51 -8.93 -14.45
C VAL A 162 1.66 -9.76 -13.88
N GLY A 163 1.54 -11.09 -13.97
CA GLY A 163 2.50 -12.04 -13.40
C GLY A 163 2.15 -12.49 -11.98
N ASP A 164 1.16 -11.86 -11.35
CA ASP A 164 0.66 -12.24 -10.04
C ASP A 164 -0.45 -13.31 -10.14
N ARG A 165 -0.61 -14.08 -9.06
CA ARG A 165 -1.67 -15.10 -8.96
C ARG A 165 -2.56 -14.81 -7.77
N LEU A 166 -3.87 -14.82 -7.99
CA LEU A 166 -4.88 -14.68 -6.96
C LEU A 166 -6.21 -15.35 -7.41
N SER A 167 -7.21 -15.33 -6.56
CA SER A 167 -8.59 -15.68 -6.91
C SER A 167 -9.52 -14.48 -6.72
N LEU A 168 -10.64 -14.47 -7.45
CA LEU A 168 -11.78 -13.61 -7.12
C LEU A 168 -12.78 -14.40 -6.31
N VAL A 169 -13.45 -13.75 -5.36
CA VAL A 169 -14.56 -14.35 -4.62
C VAL A 169 -15.85 -13.56 -4.88
N ASP A 170 -16.98 -14.24 -4.89
CA ASP A 170 -18.26 -13.63 -5.28
C ASP A 170 -18.67 -12.48 -4.36
N ARG A 171 -18.43 -12.60 -3.05
CA ARG A 171 -18.79 -11.59 -2.07
C ARG A 171 -18.13 -11.84 -0.72
N ALA A 172 -17.61 -10.79 -0.11
CA ALA A 172 -17.20 -10.85 1.28
C ALA A 172 -18.42 -10.68 2.20
N LEU A 173 -18.64 -11.62 3.11
CA LEU A 173 -19.75 -11.62 4.07
C LEU A 173 -19.85 -10.35 4.93
N LYS A 174 -18.72 -9.64 5.10
CA LYS A 174 -18.62 -8.45 5.97
C LYS A 174 -18.73 -7.11 5.21
N CYS A 175 -18.70 -7.15 3.89
CA CYS A 175 -18.70 -5.95 3.07
C CYS A 175 -19.86 -5.97 2.08
N HIS A 176 -20.62 -4.87 2.01
CA HIS A 176 -21.76 -4.71 1.10
C HIS A 176 -21.36 -4.07 -0.24
N SER A 177 -20.05 -3.97 -0.53
CA SER A 177 -19.56 -3.47 -1.81
C SER A 177 -19.89 -4.45 -2.93
N TYR A 178 -20.25 -3.90 -4.10
CA TYR A 178 -20.43 -4.66 -5.35
C TYR A 178 -19.12 -4.83 -6.14
N PHE A 179 -18.01 -4.29 -5.63
CA PHE A 179 -16.70 -4.39 -6.28
C PHE A 179 -16.14 -5.81 -6.17
N PRO A 180 -15.43 -6.31 -7.19
CA PRO A 180 -14.79 -7.61 -7.14
C PRO A 180 -13.86 -7.74 -5.94
N VAL A 181 -13.95 -8.86 -5.24
CA VAL A 181 -13.18 -9.14 -4.01
C VAL A 181 -12.03 -10.06 -4.34
N ILE A 182 -10.86 -9.74 -3.81
CA ILE A 182 -9.68 -10.61 -3.85
C ILE A 182 -9.77 -11.60 -2.70
N GLY A 183 -9.68 -12.90 -3.05
CA GLY A 183 -9.65 -14.05 -2.13
C GLY A 183 -8.23 -14.51 -1.83
#